data_9d51b118db2a0cc089a968bcc4f62b5e
#
_entry.id   9d51b118db2a0cc089a968bcc4f62b5e
#
_cell.length_a   1.000
_cell.length_b   1.000
_cell.length_c   1.000
_cell.angle_alpha   90.00
_cell.angle_beta   90.00
_cell.angle_gamma   90.00
#
_symmetry.space_group_name_H-M   'P 1'
#
loop_
_entity.id
_entity.type
_entity.pdbx_description
1 polymer ?
#
loop_
_entity_poly.entity_id
_entity_poly.type
_entity_poly.pdbx_seq_one_letter_code
_entity_poly.pdbx_strand_id
1 'polypeptide(L)'
;MVEPITAEEFRAAPGVEGWEAGATEASTTFRTASFATGVALINRIAALAEEANHHPDVDLRYATLTVRLSTHEIGALTARDADLAGRISAAARDLGVD
;
A
#
# COMPACT_ATOMS: atom_id res chain seq x y z
N MET A 1 2.05 21.51 3.38
CA MET A 1 3.04 20.85 4.25
C MET A 1 2.55 19.47 4.67
N VAL A 2 3.43 18.49 4.65
CA VAL A 2 3.06 17.12 4.98
C VAL A 2 3.44 16.86 6.44
N GLU A 3 2.49 16.36 7.22
CA GLU A 3 2.73 16.09 8.63
C GLU A 3 2.78 14.60 8.89
N PRO A 4 3.69 14.16 9.77
CA PRO A 4 3.75 12.73 10.11
C PRO A 4 2.52 12.30 10.90
N ILE A 5 2.16 11.03 10.73
CA ILE A 5 1.16 10.38 11.57
C ILE A 5 1.82 9.22 12.29
N THR A 6 1.20 8.80 13.40
CA THR A 6 1.70 7.65 14.14
C THR A 6 1.22 6.35 13.50
N ALA A 7 1.87 5.24 13.88
CA ALA A 7 1.40 3.93 13.46
C ALA A 7 -0.05 3.71 13.89
N GLU A 8 -0.41 4.19 15.06
CA GLU A 8 -1.77 4.05 15.58
C GLU A 8 -2.76 4.83 14.71
N GLU A 9 -2.39 6.05 14.30
CA GLU A 9 -3.22 6.84 13.43
C GLU A 9 -3.37 6.19 12.05
N PHE A 10 -2.30 5.58 11.54
CA PHE A 10 -2.39 4.85 10.29
C PHE A 10 -3.41 3.71 10.42
N ARG A 11 -3.32 2.93 11.50
CA ARG A 11 -4.20 1.78 11.69
C ARG A 11 -5.67 2.19 11.86
N ALA A 12 -5.92 3.42 12.29
CA ALA A 12 -7.27 3.93 12.45
C ALA A 12 -7.89 4.39 11.13
N ALA A 13 -7.12 4.48 10.07
CA ALA A 13 -7.63 4.91 8.77
C ALA A 13 -8.53 3.84 8.16
N PRO A 14 -9.53 4.24 7.34
CA PRO A 14 -10.39 3.24 6.72
C PRO A 14 -9.66 2.46 5.64
N GLY A 15 -9.98 1.16 5.54
CA GLY A 15 -9.52 0.33 4.45
C GLY A 15 -8.10 -0.21 4.58
N VAL A 16 -7.47 -0.03 5.74
CA VAL A 16 -6.07 -0.46 5.91
C VAL A 16 -5.94 -1.75 6.71
N GLU A 17 -7.02 -2.50 6.86
CA GLU A 17 -6.97 -3.78 7.56
C GLU A 17 -5.93 -4.68 6.86
N GLY A 18 -5.12 -5.36 7.67
CA GLY A 18 -4.08 -6.23 7.14
C GLY A 18 -2.76 -5.55 6.87
N TRP A 19 -2.71 -4.22 6.96
CA TRP A 19 -1.44 -3.51 6.85
C TRP A 19 -0.77 -3.46 8.21
N GLU A 20 0.54 -3.61 8.19
CA GLU A 20 1.37 -3.45 9.39
C GLU A 20 2.02 -2.08 9.33
N ALA A 21 1.88 -1.30 10.40
CA ALA A 21 2.44 0.05 10.44
C ALA A 21 3.52 0.12 11.50
N GLY A 22 4.69 0.60 11.10
CA GLY A 22 5.77 0.94 12.02
C GLY A 22 5.88 2.44 12.17
N ALA A 23 7.01 2.91 12.68
CA ALA A 23 7.23 4.34 12.90
C ALA A 23 7.41 5.08 11.56
N THR A 24 8.03 4.43 10.58
CA THR A 24 8.43 5.10 9.35
C THR A 24 7.80 4.53 8.09
N GLU A 25 7.23 3.34 8.16
CA GLU A 25 6.64 2.73 6.96
C GLU A 25 5.51 1.79 7.33
N ALA A 26 4.66 1.52 6.35
CA ALA A 26 3.59 0.52 6.47
C ALA A 26 3.74 -0.46 5.33
N SER A 27 3.35 -1.71 5.56
CA SER A 27 3.48 -2.75 4.54
C SER A 27 2.37 -3.78 4.66
N THR A 28 2.12 -4.45 3.54
CA THR A 28 1.24 -5.60 3.52
C THR A 28 1.71 -6.57 2.44
N THR A 29 1.31 -7.83 2.58
CA THR A 29 1.60 -8.85 1.57
C THR A 29 0.29 -9.44 1.11
N PHE A 30 0.04 -9.35 -0.19
CA PHE A 30 -1.14 -9.93 -0.82
C PHE A 30 -0.80 -11.31 -1.38
N ARG A 31 -1.69 -12.26 -1.19
CA ARG A 31 -1.56 -13.56 -1.82
C ARG A 31 -2.30 -13.53 -3.14
N THR A 32 -1.57 -13.65 -4.22
CA THR A 32 -2.10 -13.40 -5.56
C THR A 32 -2.46 -14.67 -6.32
N ALA A 33 -2.12 -15.83 -5.78
CA ALA A 33 -2.41 -17.14 -6.36
C ALA A 33 -1.67 -17.40 -7.67
N SER A 34 -1.44 -16.39 -8.49
CA SER A 34 -0.69 -16.54 -9.74
C SER A 34 0.20 -15.31 -9.94
N PHE A 35 1.25 -15.50 -10.73
CA PHE A 35 2.14 -14.39 -11.06
C PHE A 35 1.38 -13.34 -11.88
N ALA A 36 0.54 -13.79 -12.80
CA ALA A 36 -0.22 -12.86 -13.66
C ALA A 36 -1.17 -11.97 -12.85
N THR A 37 -1.82 -12.53 -11.83
CA THR A 37 -2.69 -11.72 -10.97
C THR A 37 -1.85 -10.68 -10.21
N GLY A 38 -0.65 -11.06 -9.78
CA GLY A 38 0.27 -10.11 -9.15
C GLY A 38 0.62 -8.95 -10.07
N VAL A 39 0.88 -9.24 -11.35
CA VAL A 39 1.16 -8.19 -12.34
C VAL A 39 -0.06 -7.30 -12.53
N ALA A 40 -1.26 -7.89 -12.58
CA ALA A 40 -2.49 -7.11 -12.73
C ALA A 40 -2.68 -6.16 -11.55
N LEU A 41 -2.38 -6.63 -10.34
CA LEU A 41 -2.46 -5.78 -9.16
C LEU A 41 -1.44 -4.66 -9.22
N ILE A 42 -0.21 -4.95 -9.65
CA ILE A 42 0.83 -3.92 -9.81
C ILE A 42 0.36 -2.85 -10.79
N ASN A 43 -0.28 -3.24 -11.88
CA ASN A 43 -0.78 -2.25 -12.85
C ASN A 43 -1.82 -1.33 -12.22
N ARG A 44 -2.69 -1.86 -11.37
CA ARG A 44 -3.67 -1.05 -10.65
C ARG A 44 -2.98 -0.12 -9.66
N ILE A 45 -1.98 -0.64 -8.93
CA ILE A 45 -1.22 0.16 -7.98
C ILE A 45 -0.48 1.28 -8.71
N ALA A 46 0.09 1.00 -9.87
CA ALA A 46 0.81 2.01 -10.64
C ALA A 46 -0.11 3.18 -11.00
N ALA A 47 -1.32 2.89 -11.45
CA ALA A 47 -2.27 3.95 -11.79
C ALA A 47 -2.61 4.80 -10.57
N LEU A 48 -2.84 4.16 -9.43
CA LEU A 48 -3.16 4.88 -8.20
C LEU A 48 -1.98 5.72 -7.72
N ALA A 49 -0.77 5.17 -7.81
CA ALA A 49 0.44 5.87 -7.37
C ALA A 49 0.71 7.11 -8.23
N GLU A 50 0.53 6.97 -9.55
CA GLU A 50 0.73 8.10 -10.45
C GLU A 50 -0.31 9.20 -10.20
N GLU A 51 -1.55 8.80 -9.96
CA GLU A 51 -2.61 9.75 -9.66
C GLU A 51 -2.33 10.51 -8.37
N ALA A 52 -1.85 9.80 -7.35
CA ALA A 52 -1.55 10.40 -6.06
C ALA A 52 -0.19 11.10 -6.01
N ASN A 53 0.63 10.88 -7.02
CA ASN A 53 2.03 11.31 -7.04
C ASN A 53 2.73 10.86 -5.76
N HIS A 54 2.52 9.58 -5.40
CA HIS A 54 3.07 9.00 -4.19
C HIS A 54 3.29 7.52 -4.47
N HIS A 55 4.55 7.08 -4.45
CA HIS A 55 4.91 5.78 -5.02
C HIS A 55 5.35 4.78 -3.96
N PRO A 56 4.72 3.61 -3.92
CA PRO A 56 5.14 2.55 -3.01
C PRO A 56 6.34 1.78 -3.57
N ASP A 57 6.97 1.00 -2.71
CA ASP A 57 7.89 -0.03 -3.15
C ASP A 57 7.09 -1.32 -3.25
N VAL A 58 7.33 -2.10 -4.30
CA VAL A 58 6.64 -3.38 -4.47
C VAL A 58 7.67 -4.48 -4.73
N ASP A 59 7.35 -5.67 -4.23
CA ASP A 59 8.19 -6.85 -4.40
C ASP A 59 7.27 -7.98 -4.87
N LEU A 60 7.36 -8.30 -6.15
CA LEU A 60 6.52 -9.34 -6.75
C LEU A 60 7.28 -10.65 -6.78
N ARG A 61 6.67 -11.66 -6.18
CA ARG A 61 7.16 -13.04 -6.24
C ARG A 61 6.03 -13.93 -6.66
N TYR A 62 6.33 -15.14 -7.09
CA TYR A 62 5.28 -16.09 -7.41
C TYR A 62 4.40 -16.25 -6.18
N ALA A 63 3.12 -16.01 -6.41
CA ALA A 63 2.02 -16.12 -5.46
C ALA A 63 1.93 -15.03 -4.40
N THR A 64 2.87 -14.06 -4.34
CA THR A 64 2.75 -12.97 -3.37
C THR A 64 3.21 -11.64 -3.95
N LEU A 65 2.60 -10.56 -3.45
CA LEU A 65 3.03 -9.20 -3.75
C LEU A 65 3.12 -8.44 -2.43
N THR A 66 4.31 -7.98 -2.09
CA THR A 66 4.50 -7.16 -0.90
C THR A 66 4.57 -5.70 -1.32
N VAL A 67 3.84 -4.85 -0.60
CA VAL A 67 3.78 -3.41 -0.88
C VAL A 67 4.22 -2.67 0.37
N ARG A 68 5.11 -1.68 0.21
CA ARG A 68 5.58 -0.84 1.30
C ARG A 68 5.34 0.61 0.98
N LEU A 69 4.87 1.36 1.95
CA LEU A 69 4.57 2.78 1.81
C LEU A 69 5.29 3.58 2.88
N SER A 70 5.81 4.72 2.47
CA SER A 70 6.44 5.68 3.36
C SER A 70 6.47 7.02 2.64
N THR A 71 6.45 8.11 3.39
CA THR A 71 6.64 9.44 2.79
C THR A 71 8.11 9.78 2.95
N HIS A 72 8.87 9.51 1.90
CA HIS A 72 10.34 9.57 1.93
C HIS A 72 10.87 10.96 2.25
N GLU A 73 10.19 12.01 1.82
CA GLU A 73 10.62 13.40 2.06
C GLU A 73 10.81 13.69 3.54
N ILE A 74 10.03 13.04 4.41
CA ILE A 74 10.15 13.31 5.85
C ILE A 74 10.50 12.06 6.65
N GLY A 75 10.70 10.92 5.96
CA GLY A 75 11.10 9.68 6.63
C GLY A 75 10.06 9.17 7.63
N ALA A 76 8.79 9.31 7.31
CA ALA A 76 7.72 8.94 8.25
C ALA A 76 6.45 8.60 7.46
N LEU A 77 5.49 8.02 8.17
CA LEU A 77 4.15 7.84 7.60
C LEU A 77 3.38 9.15 7.63
N THR A 78 2.53 9.35 6.63
CA THR A 78 1.63 10.50 6.57
C THR A 78 0.25 10.03 6.13
N ALA A 79 -0.71 10.96 6.11
CA ALA A 79 -2.05 10.67 5.61
C ALA A 79 -2.03 10.19 4.16
N ARG A 80 -1.02 10.59 3.38
CA ARG A 80 -0.88 10.13 1.98
C ARG A 80 -0.67 8.62 1.93
N ASP A 81 0.10 8.08 2.88
CA ASP A 81 0.34 6.64 2.94
C ASP A 81 -0.94 5.90 3.32
N ALA A 82 -1.66 6.41 4.30
CA ALA A 82 -2.90 5.77 4.76
C ALA A 82 -3.96 5.78 3.65
N ASP A 83 -4.09 6.89 2.93
CA ASP A 83 -5.05 7.00 1.85
C ASP A 83 -4.73 6.04 0.71
N LEU A 84 -3.46 6.00 0.30
CA LEU A 84 -3.05 5.12 -0.79
C LEU A 84 -3.18 3.66 -0.38
N ALA A 85 -2.84 3.31 0.86
CA ALA A 85 -2.98 1.95 1.36
C ALA A 85 -4.44 1.48 1.23
N GLY A 86 -5.38 2.31 1.61
CA GLY A 86 -6.81 1.96 1.50
C GLY A 86 -7.23 1.73 0.05
N ARG A 87 -6.74 2.57 -0.86
CA ARG A 87 -7.05 2.42 -2.28
C ARG A 87 -6.42 1.18 -2.88
N ILE A 88 -5.19 0.86 -2.48
CA ILE A 88 -4.51 -0.36 -2.94
C ILE A 88 -5.29 -1.59 -2.46
N SER A 89 -5.72 -1.61 -1.21
CA SER A 89 -6.50 -2.73 -0.69
C SER A 89 -7.82 -2.89 -1.42
N ALA A 90 -8.47 -1.78 -1.79
CA ALA A 90 -9.70 -1.84 -2.57
C ALA A 90 -9.45 -2.43 -3.96
N ALA A 91 -8.34 -2.05 -4.59
CA ALA A 91 -7.97 -2.61 -5.90
C ALA A 91 -7.72 -4.11 -5.79
N ALA A 92 -7.07 -4.55 -4.72
CA ALA A 92 -6.83 -5.97 -4.50
C ALA A 92 -8.15 -6.73 -4.38
N ARG A 93 -9.09 -6.19 -3.61
CA ARG A 93 -10.42 -6.84 -3.47
C ARG A 93 -11.13 -6.92 -4.81
N ASP A 94 -11.03 -5.89 -5.65
CA ASP A 94 -11.64 -5.91 -6.98
C ASP A 94 -11.08 -7.04 -7.83
N LEU A 95 -9.83 -7.42 -7.62
CA LEU A 95 -9.18 -8.50 -8.35
C LEU A 95 -9.35 -9.85 -7.65
N GLY A 96 -10.10 -9.90 -6.55
CA GLY A 96 -10.27 -11.13 -5.80
C GLY A 96 -9.04 -11.55 -5.02
N VAL A 97 -8.19 -10.60 -4.67
CA VAL A 97 -6.92 -10.86 -3.97
C VAL A 97 -7.07 -10.53 -2.49
N ASP A 98 -6.51 -11.39 -1.64
CA ASP A 98 -6.53 -11.16 -0.20
C ASP A 98 -5.30 -10.39 0.26
#